data_82ed4347de5ab62d8e7a1d7bbb5a76d3
#
_entry.id   82ed4347de5ab62d8e7a1d7bbb5a76d3
#
_cell.length_a   1.000
_cell.length_b   1.000
_cell.length_c   1.000
_cell.angle_alpha   90.00
_cell.angle_beta   90.00
_cell.angle_gamma   90.00
#
_symmetry.space_group_name_H-M   'P 1'
#
loop_
_entity.id
_entity.type
_entity.pdbx_description
1 polymer ?
#
loop_
_entity_poly.entity_id
_entity_poly.type
_entity_poly.pdbx_seq_one_letter_code
_entity_poly.pdbx_strand_id
1 'polypeptide(L)'
;MFDFLQKYLMGPMGKVAQFKIVRAVMAAGMASIPFTIVGSMFLVLNILPLPFPFLEGFFNATFFKVSDLYMIVNTMTMGILSVYFAIVFAYELTSIERDEQGLNVNPLTGALLSVFAFFMCIPELIISDGKISLISSMTDAETVISGVRMGAFVERLGTSGIFTAIIMSYIAVELYCMCVKRNWVIKMPDVVPPGVSRSFTALIPTFVIAFVVMLVNGVLVALGTDIFKMIAIPFGFVTELTNTWIGIMIIYFLIHALWIVGIHGANIITSFLTPIVLANMAANAQGANYPLAGEFNNSYVTVGGSGATLGLIIFIAFMAKSDQLKVLGKASLVPGIFNINEPIIFGMPIVYNPYLAVPFFLAPMASASLAYFAIKLEIVRPMLAQMPWPSPVGIGAFVGSGGDWKAAVLAVLCAILGFIIWLPFIKFYDNKLLTEEQEKAAELAREGSVA
;
A
#
# COMPACT_ATOMS: atom_id res chain seq x y z
N MET A 1 5.34 -28.76 9.12
CA MET A 1 4.80 -27.46 8.65
C MET A 1 5.90 -26.39 8.66
N PHE A 2 6.61 -26.14 9.78
CA PHE A 2 7.67 -25.13 9.84
C PHE A 2 8.82 -25.40 8.87
N ASP A 3 9.36 -26.61 8.80
CA ASP A 3 10.44 -26.95 7.87
C ASP A 3 10.02 -26.69 6.41
N PHE A 4 8.76 -26.96 6.08
CA PHE A 4 8.20 -26.66 4.76
C PHE A 4 8.14 -25.15 4.51
N LEU A 5 7.59 -24.36 5.45
CA LEU A 5 7.51 -22.92 5.34
C LEU A 5 8.90 -22.27 5.29
N GLN A 6 9.82 -22.73 6.13
CA GLN A 6 11.20 -22.25 6.16
C GLN A 6 11.93 -22.55 4.86
N LYS A 7 11.80 -23.77 4.34
CA LYS A 7 12.50 -24.21 3.13
C LYS A 7 11.92 -23.57 1.85
N TYR A 8 10.60 -23.53 1.73
CA TYR A 8 9.94 -23.16 0.47
C TYR A 8 9.38 -21.73 0.44
N LEU A 9 9.20 -21.09 1.60
CA LEU A 9 8.68 -19.72 1.66
C LEU A 9 9.75 -18.72 2.10
N MET A 10 10.43 -18.96 3.22
CA MET A 10 11.36 -18.00 3.82
C MET A 10 12.53 -17.65 2.89
N GLY A 11 13.18 -18.64 2.30
CA GLY A 11 14.30 -18.44 1.39
C GLY A 11 13.91 -17.64 0.13
N PRO A 12 12.92 -18.10 -0.65
CA PRO A 12 12.46 -17.37 -1.83
C PRO A 12 11.90 -15.99 -1.53
N MET A 13 11.04 -15.85 -0.52
CA MET A 13 10.39 -14.56 -0.19
C MET A 13 11.37 -13.55 0.41
N GLY A 14 12.35 -14.00 1.20
CA GLY A 14 13.43 -13.14 1.68
C GLY A 14 14.27 -12.59 0.52
N LYS A 15 14.51 -13.38 -0.53
CA LYS A 15 15.16 -12.90 -1.76
C LYS A 15 14.29 -11.91 -2.52
N VAL A 16 12.99 -12.18 -2.64
CA VAL A 16 12.04 -11.27 -3.31
C VAL A 16 11.99 -9.91 -2.60
N ALA A 17 11.94 -9.89 -1.27
CA ALA A 17 11.95 -8.66 -0.49
C ALA A 17 13.22 -7.81 -0.70
N GLN A 18 14.33 -8.45 -1.06
CA GLN A 18 15.61 -7.77 -1.32
C GLN A 18 15.74 -7.27 -2.77
N PHE A 19 14.82 -7.62 -3.67
CA PHE A 19 14.89 -7.11 -5.03
C PHE A 19 14.80 -5.58 -5.04
N LYS A 20 15.68 -4.94 -5.80
CA LYS A 20 15.77 -3.47 -5.91
C LYS A 20 14.43 -2.82 -6.28
N ILE A 21 13.67 -3.44 -7.18
CA ILE A 21 12.33 -2.96 -7.59
C ILE A 21 11.37 -2.99 -6.40
N VAL A 22 11.37 -4.08 -5.63
CA VAL A 22 10.48 -4.23 -4.46
C VAL A 22 10.77 -3.17 -3.41
N ARG A 23 12.04 -2.96 -3.09
CA ARG A 23 12.48 -1.93 -2.14
C ARG A 23 12.08 -0.54 -2.61
N ALA A 24 12.26 -0.23 -3.89
CA ALA A 24 11.85 1.06 -4.47
C ALA A 24 10.32 1.25 -4.47
N VAL A 25 9.53 0.20 -4.76
CA VAL A 25 8.05 0.24 -4.65
C VAL A 25 7.62 0.46 -3.19
N MET A 26 8.26 -0.22 -2.23
CA MET A 26 7.98 -0.01 -0.80
C MET A 26 8.23 1.44 -0.37
N ALA A 27 9.36 2.02 -0.77
CA ALA A 27 9.70 3.41 -0.47
C ALA A 27 8.68 4.38 -1.08
N ALA A 28 8.31 4.18 -2.35
CA ALA A 28 7.29 5.00 -3.02
C ALA A 28 5.91 4.88 -2.37
N GLY A 29 5.50 3.66 -1.99
CA GLY A 29 4.27 3.41 -1.26
C GLY A 29 4.23 4.13 0.09
N MET A 30 5.28 4.01 0.90
CA MET A 30 5.38 4.70 2.20
C MET A 30 5.39 6.22 2.05
N ALA A 31 6.12 6.76 1.08
CA ALA A 31 6.16 8.21 0.83
C ALA A 31 4.81 8.77 0.34
N SER A 32 3.96 7.94 -0.26
CA SER A 32 2.63 8.35 -0.73
C SER A 32 1.58 8.48 0.39
N ILE A 33 1.81 7.87 1.56
CA ILE A 33 0.84 7.82 2.67
C ILE A 33 0.31 9.20 3.08
N PRO A 34 1.12 10.25 3.31
CA PRO A 34 0.61 11.56 3.69
C PRO A 34 -0.32 12.16 2.62
N PHE A 35 0.02 12.01 1.34
CA PHE A 35 -0.78 12.54 0.23
C PHE A 35 -2.11 11.82 0.11
N THR A 36 -2.10 10.48 0.21
CA THR A 36 -3.32 9.67 0.12
C THR A 36 -4.26 9.94 1.30
N ILE A 37 -3.74 10.05 2.53
CA ILE A 37 -4.55 10.37 3.71
C ILE A 37 -5.16 11.75 3.59
N VAL A 38 -4.37 12.80 3.33
CA VAL A 38 -4.86 14.17 3.24
C VAL A 38 -5.89 14.31 2.11
N GLY A 39 -5.59 13.78 0.91
CA GLY A 39 -6.53 13.81 -0.21
C GLY A 39 -7.85 13.11 0.10
N SER A 40 -7.77 11.94 0.76
CA SER A 40 -8.96 11.18 1.17
C SER A 40 -9.79 11.89 2.23
N MET A 41 -9.19 12.63 3.17
CA MET A 41 -9.94 13.40 4.17
C MET A 41 -10.84 14.47 3.53
N PHE A 42 -10.35 15.16 2.50
CA PHE A 42 -11.17 16.13 1.76
C PHE A 42 -12.27 15.46 0.93
N LEU A 43 -12.01 14.27 0.37
CA LEU A 43 -13.04 13.48 -0.30
C LEU A 43 -14.13 13.05 0.70
N VAL A 44 -13.74 12.54 1.88
CA VAL A 44 -14.68 12.15 2.94
C VAL A 44 -15.54 13.32 3.38
N LEU A 45 -14.95 14.51 3.57
CA LEU A 45 -15.71 15.72 3.89
C LEU A 45 -16.79 15.98 2.84
N ASN A 46 -16.48 15.81 1.55
CA ASN A 46 -17.42 16.07 0.46
C ASN A 46 -18.58 15.06 0.40
N ILE A 47 -18.36 13.81 0.85
CA ILE A 47 -19.38 12.74 0.79
C ILE A 47 -20.09 12.49 2.14
N LEU A 48 -19.70 13.20 3.20
CA LEU A 48 -20.22 12.98 4.57
C LEU A 48 -21.74 13.12 4.70
N PRO A 49 -22.46 14.02 3.98
CA PRO A 49 -23.92 14.08 4.05
C PRO A 49 -24.64 12.86 3.48
N LEU A 50 -24.01 12.04 2.64
CA LEU A 50 -24.66 10.84 2.07
C LEU A 50 -25.16 9.86 3.14
N PRO A 51 -24.34 9.47 4.15
CA PRO A 51 -24.81 8.63 5.25
C PRO A 51 -25.59 9.39 6.32
N PHE A 52 -25.50 10.73 6.35
CA PHE A 52 -26.14 11.59 7.35
C PHE A 52 -27.01 12.68 6.68
N PRO A 53 -28.20 12.32 6.14
CA PRO A 53 -29.04 13.27 5.40
C PRO A 53 -29.42 14.53 6.18
N PHE A 54 -29.45 14.47 7.52
CA PHE A 54 -29.70 15.64 8.36
C PHE A 54 -28.63 16.75 8.26
N LEU A 55 -27.42 16.40 7.79
CA LEU A 55 -26.33 17.35 7.54
C LEU A 55 -26.46 18.04 6.17
N GLU A 56 -27.27 17.53 5.25
CA GLU A 56 -27.35 18.04 3.88
C GLU A 56 -27.67 19.52 3.81
N GLY A 57 -28.63 19.98 4.58
CA GLY A 57 -28.99 21.40 4.66
C GLY A 57 -27.83 22.28 5.13
N PHE A 58 -27.08 21.83 6.13
CA PHE A 58 -25.91 22.54 6.62
C PHE A 58 -24.78 22.57 5.60
N PHE A 59 -24.51 21.45 4.96
CA PHE A 59 -23.45 21.32 3.94
C PHE A 59 -23.76 22.14 2.69
N ASN A 60 -25.02 22.14 2.22
CA ASN A 60 -25.46 22.98 1.12
C ASN A 60 -25.34 24.48 1.43
N ALA A 61 -25.59 24.87 2.68
CA ALA A 61 -25.46 26.25 3.11
C ALA A 61 -24.00 26.72 3.28
N THR A 62 -23.05 25.80 3.50
CA THR A 62 -21.66 26.09 3.88
C THR A 62 -20.64 25.48 2.95
N PHE A 63 -20.29 24.20 3.19
CA PHE A 63 -19.17 23.51 2.56
C PHE A 63 -19.32 23.35 1.05
N PHE A 64 -20.49 22.98 0.57
CA PHE A 64 -20.68 22.73 -0.87
C PHE A 64 -20.60 23.99 -1.73
N LYS A 65 -20.76 25.17 -1.14
CA LYS A 65 -20.54 26.45 -1.86
C LYS A 65 -19.08 26.69 -2.24
N VAL A 66 -18.14 26.03 -1.54
CA VAL A 66 -16.70 26.15 -1.75
C VAL A 66 -16.06 24.79 -2.04
N SER A 67 -16.85 23.80 -2.47
CA SER A 67 -16.37 22.44 -2.73
C SER A 67 -15.25 22.41 -3.77
N ASP A 68 -15.37 23.18 -4.84
CA ASP A 68 -14.35 23.25 -5.89
C ASP A 68 -12.99 23.70 -5.34
N LEU A 69 -13.01 24.58 -4.33
CA LEU A 69 -11.78 25.08 -3.72
C LEU A 69 -11.09 24.01 -2.85
N TYR A 70 -11.82 23.37 -1.94
CA TYR A 70 -11.18 22.37 -1.06
C TYR A 70 -10.93 21.03 -1.76
N MET A 71 -11.71 20.68 -2.78
CA MET A 71 -11.45 19.46 -3.59
C MET A 71 -10.18 19.57 -4.45
N ILE A 72 -9.64 20.79 -4.63
CA ILE A 72 -8.28 20.95 -5.21
C ILE A 72 -7.24 20.15 -4.43
N VAL A 73 -7.38 20.03 -3.10
CA VAL A 73 -6.46 19.24 -2.28
C VAL A 73 -6.51 17.74 -2.67
N ASN A 74 -7.72 17.19 -2.87
CA ASN A 74 -7.87 15.82 -3.35
C ASN A 74 -7.25 15.65 -4.76
N THR A 75 -7.51 16.58 -5.67
CA THR A 75 -6.98 16.57 -7.03
C THR A 75 -5.44 16.64 -7.04
N MET A 76 -4.85 17.51 -6.20
CA MET A 76 -3.39 17.69 -6.15
C MET A 76 -2.66 16.62 -5.32
N THR A 77 -3.37 15.73 -4.67
CA THR A 77 -2.81 14.59 -3.95
C THR A 77 -3.11 13.29 -4.68
N MET A 78 -4.35 12.82 -4.63
CA MET A 78 -4.77 11.56 -5.27
C MET A 78 -4.74 11.64 -6.80
N GLY A 79 -5.12 12.79 -7.35
CA GLY A 79 -5.22 12.99 -8.80
C GLY A 79 -3.87 13.00 -9.54
N ILE A 80 -2.75 13.22 -8.85
CA ILE A 80 -1.39 13.18 -9.44
C ILE A 80 -0.48 12.20 -8.71
N LEU A 81 -1.05 11.19 -8.06
CA LEU A 81 -0.32 10.27 -7.19
C LEU A 81 0.78 9.50 -7.90
N SER A 82 0.60 9.15 -9.17
CA SER A 82 1.62 8.45 -9.97
C SER A 82 2.88 9.30 -10.18
N VAL A 83 2.77 10.62 -10.18
CA VAL A 83 3.94 11.52 -10.27
C VAL A 83 4.79 11.40 -9.00
N TYR A 84 4.17 11.39 -7.82
CA TYR A 84 4.87 11.16 -6.54
C TYR A 84 5.53 9.78 -6.52
N PHE A 85 4.83 8.74 -7.00
CA PHE A 85 5.40 7.40 -7.16
C PHE A 85 6.62 7.40 -8.09
N ALA A 86 6.53 8.02 -9.27
CA ALA A 86 7.64 8.08 -10.22
C ALA A 86 8.89 8.73 -9.62
N ILE A 87 8.71 9.83 -8.90
CA ILE A 87 9.80 10.58 -8.25
C ILE A 87 10.49 9.69 -7.20
N VAL A 88 9.73 9.17 -6.25
CA VAL A 88 10.31 8.43 -5.11
C VAL A 88 10.87 7.08 -5.56
N PHE A 89 10.14 6.35 -6.40
CA PHE A 89 10.60 5.07 -6.93
C PHE A 89 11.96 5.20 -7.65
N ALA A 90 12.09 6.19 -8.56
CA ALA A 90 13.31 6.38 -9.32
C ALA A 90 14.47 6.91 -8.45
N TYR A 91 14.17 7.76 -7.48
CA TYR A 91 15.17 8.23 -6.52
C TYR A 91 15.75 7.05 -5.72
N GLU A 92 14.90 6.21 -5.14
CA GLU A 92 15.32 5.04 -4.37
C GLU A 92 16.04 4.01 -5.23
N LEU A 93 15.52 3.70 -6.42
CA LEU A 93 16.17 2.76 -7.34
C LEU A 93 17.56 3.25 -7.73
N THR A 94 17.72 4.54 -8.06
CA THR A 94 19.04 5.12 -8.41
C THR A 94 19.97 5.13 -7.20
N SER A 95 19.45 5.35 -5.98
CA SER A 95 20.23 5.27 -4.74
C SER A 95 20.77 3.86 -4.54
N ILE A 96 19.92 2.84 -4.72
CA ILE A 96 20.32 1.43 -4.63
C ILE A 96 21.40 1.09 -5.66
N GLU A 97 21.25 1.53 -6.91
CA GLU A 97 22.26 1.32 -7.96
C GLU A 97 23.61 2.01 -7.65
N ARG A 98 23.56 3.21 -7.09
CA ARG A 98 24.76 3.92 -6.61
C ARG A 98 25.44 3.16 -5.48
N ASP A 99 24.69 2.77 -4.46
CA ASP A 99 25.24 2.25 -3.21
C ASP A 99 25.67 0.78 -3.32
N GLU A 100 24.94 -0.05 -4.06
CA GLU A 100 25.22 -1.48 -4.22
C GLU A 100 26.15 -1.81 -5.40
N GLN A 101 26.11 -1.03 -6.48
CA GLN A 101 26.95 -1.26 -7.65
C GLN A 101 28.12 -0.27 -7.78
N GLY A 102 28.24 0.69 -6.85
CA GLY A 102 29.29 1.70 -6.86
C GLY A 102 29.23 2.64 -8.09
N LEU A 103 28.04 2.80 -8.70
CA LEU A 103 27.87 3.64 -9.89
C LEU A 103 27.91 5.12 -9.53
N ASN A 104 28.60 5.91 -10.34
CA ASN A 104 28.57 7.36 -10.21
C ASN A 104 27.29 7.96 -10.82
N VAL A 105 26.14 7.61 -10.25
CA VAL A 105 24.82 8.12 -10.63
C VAL A 105 24.25 9.00 -9.52
N ASN A 106 23.41 9.97 -9.91
CA ASN A 106 22.78 10.87 -8.94
C ASN A 106 21.29 10.54 -8.81
N PRO A 107 20.77 10.25 -7.59
CA PRO A 107 19.37 9.89 -7.37
C PRO A 107 18.38 10.95 -7.83
N LEU A 108 18.69 12.24 -7.63
CA LEU A 108 17.83 13.33 -8.11
C LEU A 108 17.76 13.35 -9.63
N THR A 109 18.90 13.12 -10.31
CA THR A 109 18.91 13.01 -11.79
C THR A 109 18.06 11.84 -12.24
N GLY A 110 18.15 10.66 -11.58
CA GLY A 110 17.29 9.51 -11.85
C GLY A 110 15.81 9.83 -11.72
N ALA A 111 15.43 10.53 -10.66
CA ALA A 111 14.06 10.98 -10.44
C ALA A 111 13.57 11.94 -11.54
N LEU A 112 14.37 12.92 -11.94
CA LEU A 112 14.01 13.88 -13.01
C LEU A 112 13.86 13.18 -14.37
N LEU A 113 14.74 12.25 -14.68
CA LEU A 113 14.68 11.45 -15.93
C LEU A 113 13.44 10.54 -15.95
N SER A 114 13.07 10.01 -14.80
CA SER A 114 11.84 9.21 -14.64
C SER A 114 10.57 10.04 -14.90
N VAL A 115 10.47 11.21 -14.27
CA VAL A 115 9.34 12.13 -14.49
C VAL A 115 9.27 12.54 -15.96
N PHE A 116 10.39 12.87 -16.58
CA PHE A 116 10.47 13.18 -18.00
C PHE A 116 9.94 12.02 -18.86
N ALA A 117 10.44 10.79 -18.63
CA ALA A 117 10.00 9.60 -19.36
C ALA A 117 8.51 9.30 -19.17
N PHE A 118 8.01 9.45 -17.94
CA PHE A 118 6.60 9.24 -17.62
C PHE A 118 5.69 10.26 -18.32
N PHE A 119 6.04 11.54 -18.29
CA PHE A 119 5.25 12.58 -18.99
C PHE A 119 5.29 12.43 -20.51
N MET A 120 6.37 11.91 -21.09
CA MET A 120 6.41 11.58 -22.53
C MET A 120 5.40 10.47 -22.90
N CYS A 121 4.93 9.66 -21.96
CA CYS A 121 3.90 8.65 -22.18
C CYS A 121 2.46 9.23 -22.12
N ILE A 122 2.31 10.51 -21.75
CA ILE A 122 1.02 11.22 -21.61
C ILE A 122 0.95 12.31 -22.69
N PRO A 123 1.02 12.00 -23.99
CA PRO A 123 0.83 13.00 -25.03
C PRO A 123 -0.65 13.40 -25.08
N GLU A 124 -0.92 14.63 -25.52
CA GLU A 124 -2.27 15.04 -25.86
C GLU A 124 -2.73 14.25 -27.09
N LEU A 125 -3.70 13.35 -26.86
CA LEU A 125 -4.29 12.52 -27.91
C LEU A 125 -5.73 12.93 -28.15
N ILE A 126 -6.10 13.07 -29.41
CA ILE A 126 -7.50 13.17 -29.82
C ILE A 126 -7.90 11.92 -30.59
N ILE A 127 -9.17 11.55 -30.48
CA ILE A 127 -9.79 10.57 -31.36
C ILE A 127 -10.60 11.34 -32.39
N SER A 128 -10.14 11.31 -33.64
CA SER A 128 -10.86 11.86 -34.77
C SER A 128 -11.11 10.73 -35.78
N ASP A 129 -12.36 10.52 -36.18
CA ASP A 129 -12.78 9.46 -37.11
C ASP A 129 -12.30 8.05 -36.72
N GLY A 130 -12.29 7.74 -35.39
CA GLY A 130 -11.86 6.45 -34.88
C GLY A 130 -10.34 6.21 -34.87
N LYS A 131 -9.55 7.21 -35.24
CA LYS A 131 -8.07 7.17 -35.22
C LYS A 131 -7.53 8.06 -34.12
N ILE A 132 -6.48 7.58 -33.46
CA ILE A 132 -5.73 8.34 -32.45
C ILE A 132 -4.74 9.24 -33.18
N SER A 133 -4.74 10.52 -32.87
CA SER A 133 -3.77 11.51 -33.36
C SER A 133 -3.29 12.44 -32.27
N LEU A 134 -2.07 12.99 -32.44
CA LEU A 134 -1.50 13.98 -31.51
C LEU A 134 -2.16 15.35 -31.75
N ILE A 135 -2.56 16.04 -30.68
CA ILE A 135 -2.97 17.45 -30.76
C ILE A 135 -1.70 18.30 -30.84
N SER A 136 -1.55 19.00 -31.95
CA SER A 136 -0.43 19.94 -32.15
C SER A 136 -0.76 21.38 -31.73
N SER A 137 -2.02 21.75 -31.58
CA SER A 137 -2.49 23.06 -31.12
C SER A 137 -3.92 23.03 -30.63
N MET A 138 -4.25 23.78 -29.58
CA MET A 138 -5.63 24.04 -29.14
C MET A 138 -6.16 25.26 -29.91
N THR A 139 -7.11 25.03 -30.80
CA THR A 139 -7.64 26.07 -31.68
C THR A 139 -8.93 26.75 -31.16
N ASP A 140 -9.55 26.28 -30.08
CA ASP A 140 -10.90 26.72 -29.71
C ASP A 140 -11.05 27.37 -28.32
N ALA A 141 -10.01 27.99 -27.77
CA ALA A 141 -10.14 28.75 -26.53
C ALA A 141 -10.11 30.25 -26.81
N GLU A 142 -11.23 30.92 -26.67
CA GLU A 142 -11.32 32.40 -26.76
C GLU A 142 -10.50 33.16 -25.71
N THR A 143 -10.14 32.49 -24.60
CA THR A 143 -9.30 33.08 -23.55
C THR A 143 -8.52 31.98 -22.82
N VAL A 144 -7.19 31.94 -22.97
CA VAL A 144 -6.32 31.06 -22.18
C VAL A 144 -5.76 31.88 -21.03
N ILE A 145 -6.27 31.60 -19.83
CA ILE A 145 -5.62 32.01 -18.58
C ILE A 145 -4.56 30.90 -18.29
N SER A 146 -3.33 31.29 -18.02
CA SER A 146 -2.24 30.38 -17.71
C SER A 146 -2.65 29.37 -16.62
N GLY A 147 -2.60 28.08 -16.91
CA GLY A 147 -2.93 26.99 -15.98
C GLY A 147 -2.84 25.62 -16.64
N VAL A 148 -2.69 24.56 -15.83
CA VAL A 148 -2.77 23.18 -16.30
C VAL A 148 -4.23 22.74 -16.30
N ARG A 149 -4.73 22.32 -17.46
CA ARG A 149 -6.11 21.79 -17.55
C ARG A 149 -6.16 20.42 -16.90
N MET A 150 -6.75 20.34 -15.70
CA MET A 150 -6.70 19.15 -14.84
C MET A 150 -7.81 18.11 -15.14
N GLY A 151 -8.74 18.36 -16.06
CA GLY A 151 -9.89 17.47 -16.30
C GLY A 151 -9.52 16.10 -16.89
N ALA A 152 -9.11 16.04 -18.16
CA ALA A 152 -8.84 14.78 -18.85
C ALA A 152 -7.43 14.21 -18.60
N PHE A 153 -6.49 15.03 -18.13
CA PHE A 153 -5.10 14.63 -17.89
C PHE A 153 -4.86 13.96 -16.55
N VAL A 154 -5.68 14.30 -15.54
CA VAL A 154 -5.46 13.87 -14.16
C VAL A 154 -5.69 12.37 -13.98
N GLU A 155 -6.56 11.76 -14.78
CA GLU A 155 -6.82 10.33 -14.68
C GLU A 155 -5.53 9.49 -14.84
N ARG A 156 -4.68 9.85 -15.80
CA ARG A 156 -3.39 9.17 -16.04
C ARG A 156 -2.29 9.56 -15.06
N LEU A 157 -2.39 10.71 -14.42
CA LEU A 157 -1.46 11.14 -13.37
C LEU A 157 -1.85 10.61 -11.99
N GLY A 158 -3.09 10.16 -11.83
CA GLY A 158 -3.62 9.59 -10.59
C GLY A 158 -3.25 8.11 -10.40
N THR A 159 -4.08 7.40 -9.67
CA THR A 159 -3.86 5.99 -9.30
C THR A 159 -3.77 5.05 -10.49
N SER A 160 -4.52 5.32 -11.57
CA SER A 160 -4.48 4.52 -12.81
C SER A 160 -3.11 4.57 -13.51
N GLY A 161 -2.33 5.62 -13.28
CA GLY A 161 -0.99 5.79 -13.85
C GLY A 161 0.15 5.17 -13.04
N ILE A 162 -0.09 4.67 -11.83
CA ILE A 162 0.98 4.20 -10.92
C ILE A 162 1.81 3.08 -11.56
N PHE A 163 1.19 2.09 -12.20
CA PHE A 163 1.92 1.00 -12.86
C PHE A 163 2.78 1.51 -14.03
N THR A 164 2.25 2.43 -14.82
CA THR A 164 3.01 3.07 -15.90
C THR A 164 4.17 3.88 -15.33
N ALA A 165 3.94 4.63 -14.25
CA ALA A 165 4.97 5.37 -13.56
C ALA A 165 6.12 4.46 -13.07
N ILE A 166 5.81 3.32 -12.43
CA ILE A 166 6.81 2.34 -11.96
C ILE A 166 7.63 1.79 -13.14
N ILE A 167 6.97 1.32 -14.20
CA ILE A 167 7.66 0.72 -15.35
C ILE A 167 8.51 1.74 -16.09
N MET A 168 7.97 2.94 -16.33
CA MET A 168 8.72 3.98 -17.04
C MET A 168 9.86 4.54 -16.19
N SER A 169 9.68 4.63 -14.88
CA SER A 169 10.76 4.99 -13.95
C SER A 169 11.87 3.95 -13.96
N TYR A 170 11.52 2.66 -13.94
CA TYR A 170 12.49 1.58 -14.02
C TYR A 170 13.29 1.65 -15.32
N ILE A 171 12.62 1.79 -16.47
CA ILE A 171 13.26 1.90 -17.78
C ILE A 171 14.19 3.13 -17.81
N ALA A 172 13.74 4.29 -17.33
CA ALA A 172 14.54 5.52 -17.31
C ALA A 172 15.81 5.37 -16.46
N VAL A 173 15.70 4.79 -15.26
CA VAL A 173 16.86 4.56 -14.37
C VAL A 173 17.81 3.54 -14.96
N GLU A 174 17.32 2.42 -15.52
CA GLU A 174 18.20 1.42 -16.15
C GLU A 174 18.94 1.97 -17.37
N LEU A 175 18.28 2.76 -18.21
CA LEU A 175 18.92 3.43 -19.33
C LEU A 175 19.98 4.45 -18.87
N TYR A 176 19.67 5.22 -17.83
CA TYR A 176 20.63 6.14 -17.21
C TYR A 176 21.86 5.39 -16.69
N CYS A 177 21.65 4.36 -15.87
CA CYS A 177 22.73 3.52 -15.34
C CYS A 177 23.53 2.84 -16.44
N MET A 178 22.86 2.35 -17.49
CA MET A 178 23.53 1.77 -18.67
C MET A 178 24.44 2.78 -19.37
N CYS A 179 23.98 4.00 -19.59
CA CYS A 179 24.78 5.05 -20.18
C CYS A 179 26.04 5.36 -19.34
N VAL A 180 25.88 5.45 -18.03
CA VAL A 180 27.00 5.68 -17.10
C VAL A 180 27.97 4.48 -17.09
N LYS A 181 27.50 3.26 -17.01
CA LYS A 181 28.33 2.03 -17.06
C LYS A 181 29.14 1.94 -18.35
N ARG A 182 28.57 2.32 -19.49
CA ARG A 182 29.21 2.27 -20.79
C ARG A 182 30.02 3.53 -21.11
N ASN A 183 30.17 4.47 -20.16
CA ASN A 183 30.81 5.78 -20.39
C ASN A 183 30.16 6.60 -21.53
N TRP A 184 28.87 6.40 -21.81
CA TRP A 184 28.08 7.22 -22.73
C TRP A 184 27.62 8.49 -22.02
N VAL A 185 28.56 9.30 -21.59
CA VAL A 185 28.36 10.53 -20.84
C VAL A 185 29.38 11.59 -21.29
N ILE A 186 29.01 12.85 -21.18
CA ILE A 186 29.95 13.95 -21.40
C ILE A 186 30.73 14.12 -20.10
N LYS A 187 32.05 13.85 -20.17
CA LYS A 187 32.96 14.05 -19.03
C LYS A 187 33.49 15.48 -19.08
N MET A 188 33.35 16.18 -17.98
CA MET A 188 33.90 17.51 -17.79
C MET A 188 35.22 17.43 -17.03
N PRO A 189 36.18 18.36 -17.29
CA PRO A 189 37.42 18.50 -16.51
C PRO A 189 37.10 18.75 -15.03
N ASP A 190 38.00 18.32 -14.13
CA ASP A 190 37.82 18.42 -12.66
C ASP A 190 37.71 19.87 -12.14
N VAL A 191 38.14 20.85 -12.93
CA VAL A 191 38.01 22.27 -12.61
C VAL A 191 36.58 22.81 -12.74
N VAL A 192 35.65 22.04 -13.37
CA VAL A 192 34.28 22.45 -13.58
C VAL A 192 33.47 22.18 -12.29
N PRO A 193 32.65 23.15 -11.83
CA PRO A 193 31.81 22.95 -10.63
C PRO A 193 30.93 21.69 -10.72
N PRO A 194 30.79 20.91 -9.64
CA PRO A 194 30.09 19.63 -9.66
C PRO A 194 28.64 19.68 -10.16
N GLY A 195 27.95 20.81 -9.95
CA GLY A 195 26.59 21.03 -10.45
C GLY A 195 26.53 21.08 -11.99
N VAL A 196 27.47 21.80 -12.58
CA VAL A 196 27.57 21.92 -14.05
C VAL A 196 27.99 20.58 -14.66
N SER A 197 29.01 19.92 -14.10
CA SER A 197 29.49 18.61 -14.57
C SER A 197 28.34 17.57 -14.56
N ARG A 198 27.51 17.52 -13.51
CA ARG A 198 26.36 16.62 -13.44
C ARG A 198 25.33 16.87 -14.54
N SER A 199 25.04 18.15 -14.86
CA SER A 199 24.08 18.50 -15.90
C SER A 199 24.53 18.00 -17.28
N PHE A 200 25.81 18.17 -17.59
CA PHE A 200 26.37 17.67 -18.86
C PHE A 200 26.49 16.15 -18.91
N THR A 201 26.78 15.49 -17.78
CA THR A 201 26.82 14.03 -17.69
C THR A 201 25.44 13.43 -17.97
N ALA A 202 24.35 14.09 -17.58
CA ALA A 202 22.98 13.64 -17.80
C ALA A 202 22.48 13.87 -19.25
N LEU A 203 23.15 14.66 -20.07
CA LEU A 203 22.66 15.08 -21.41
C LEU A 203 22.44 13.87 -22.34
N ILE A 204 23.47 13.03 -22.50
CA ILE A 204 23.38 11.83 -23.36
C ILE A 204 22.32 10.82 -22.80
N PRO A 205 22.31 10.46 -21.52
CA PRO A 205 21.21 9.66 -20.95
C PRO A 205 19.83 10.25 -21.25
N THR A 206 19.63 11.55 -21.08
CA THR A 206 18.33 12.19 -21.36
C THR A 206 17.94 12.00 -22.83
N PHE A 207 18.87 12.18 -23.76
CA PHE A 207 18.63 11.98 -25.20
C PHE A 207 18.27 10.51 -25.51
N VAL A 208 18.98 9.55 -24.91
CA VAL A 208 18.72 8.12 -25.09
C VAL A 208 17.32 7.77 -24.57
N ILE A 209 16.95 8.24 -23.39
CA ILE A 209 15.62 8.03 -22.82
C ILE A 209 14.53 8.64 -23.71
N ALA A 210 14.72 9.92 -24.13
CA ALA A 210 13.79 10.59 -25.04
C ALA A 210 13.56 9.78 -26.32
N PHE A 211 14.64 9.32 -26.94
CA PHE A 211 14.57 8.56 -28.19
C PHE A 211 13.88 7.21 -28.02
N VAL A 212 14.23 6.47 -26.97
CA VAL A 212 13.60 5.16 -26.67
C VAL A 212 12.10 5.31 -26.39
N VAL A 213 11.73 6.26 -25.52
CA VAL A 213 10.30 6.47 -25.16
C VAL A 213 9.52 6.98 -26.38
N MET A 214 10.09 7.89 -27.16
CA MET A 214 9.49 8.37 -28.41
C MET A 214 9.22 7.23 -29.40
N LEU A 215 10.20 6.34 -29.60
CA LEU A 215 10.04 5.20 -30.50
C LEU A 215 8.95 4.25 -30.00
N VAL A 216 8.96 3.89 -28.71
CA VAL A 216 7.97 3.00 -28.13
C VAL A 216 6.57 3.59 -28.25
N ASN A 217 6.38 4.84 -27.86
CA ASN A 217 5.10 5.53 -27.99
C ASN A 217 4.66 5.64 -29.47
N GLY A 218 5.58 6.01 -30.37
CA GLY A 218 5.27 6.13 -31.78
C GLY A 218 4.79 4.82 -32.40
N VAL A 219 5.44 3.70 -32.07
CA VAL A 219 5.00 2.36 -32.51
C VAL A 219 3.63 2.00 -31.94
N LEU A 220 3.40 2.23 -30.65
CA LEU A 220 2.13 1.90 -30.00
C LEU A 220 0.97 2.72 -30.56
N VAL A 221 1.18 4.03 -30.77
CA VAL A 221 0.17 4.89 -31.40
C VAL A 221 -0.12 4.45 -32.84
N ALA A 222 0.92 4.08 -33.61
CA ALA A 222 0.72 3.53 -34.97
C ALA A 222 -0.08 2.23 -34.98
N LEU A 223 -0.01 1.44 -33.90
CA LEU A 223 -0.81 0.23 -33.67
C LEU A 223 -2.23 0.52 -33.08
N GLY A 224 -2.61 1.79 -32.89
CA GLY A 224 -3.89 2.21 -32.35
C GLY A 224 -4.04 2.03 -30.85
N THR A 225 -2.92 1.92 -30.12
CA THR A 225 -2.88 1.77 -28.69
C THR A 225 -1.91 2.77 -28.05
N ASP A 226 -1.75 2.74 -26.73
CA ASP A 226 -0.79 3.54 -25.99
C ASP A 226 -0.15 2.71 -24.86
N ILE A 227 0.89 3.25 -24.24
CA ILE A 227 1.68 2.54 -23.22
C ILE A 227 0.85 2.25 -21.96
N PHE A 228 -0.12 3.12 -21.61
CA PHE A 228 -1.01 2.88 -20.46
C PHE A 228 -1.92 1.68 -20.69
N LYS A 229 -2.54 1.59 -21.88
CA LYS A 229 -3.39 0.44 -22.25
C LYS A 229 -2.58 -0.85 -22.29
N MET A 230 -1.37 -0.82 -22.85
CA MET A 230 -0.50 -1.99 -22.91
C MET A 230 -0.10 -2.49 -21.52
N ILE A 231 0.25 -1.57 -20.63
CA ILE A 231 0.61 -1.90 -19.25
C ILE A 231 -0.63 -2.33 -18.46
N ALA A 232 -1.80 -1.75 -18.69
CA ALA A 232 -3.03 -2.10 -18.00
C ALA A 232 -3.47 -3.56 -18.20
N ILE A 233 -3.15 -4.19 -19.35
CA ILE A 233 -3.56 -5.57 -19.65
C ILE A 233 -3.10 -6.57 -18.59
N PRO A 234 -1.78 -6.75 -18.29
CA PRO A 234 -1.33 -7.68 -17.25
C PRO A 234 -1.78 -7.27 -15.84
N PHE A 235 -1.82 -5.97 -15.56
CA PHE A 235 -2.24 -5.49 -14.23
C PHE A 235 -3.75 -5.56 -14.03
N GLY A 236 -4.55 -5.44 -15.08
CA GLY A 236 -6.00 -5.71 -15.03
C GLY A 236 -6.29 -7.13 -14.57
N PHE A 237 -5.59 -8.13 -15.12
CA PHE A 237 -5.71 -9.52 -14.68
C PHE A 237 -5.33 -9.69 -13.20
N VAL A 238 -4.23 -9.08 -12.76
CA VAL A 238 -3.82 -9.13 -11.35
C VAL A 238 -4.85 -8.45 -10.44
N THR A 239 -5.39 -7.31 -10.85
CA THR A 239 -6.45 -6.60 -10.13
C THR A 239 -7.71 -7.46 -9.99
N GLU A 240 -8.13 -8.11 -11.06
CA GLU A 240 -9.28 -9.02 -11.02
C GLU A 240 -9.03 -10.20 -10.08
N LEU A 241 -7.87 -10.85 -10.18
CA LEU A 241 -7.50 -11.98 -9.33
C LEU A 241 -7.48 -11.57 -7.85
N THR A 242 -6.86 -10.45 -7.51
CA THR A 242 -6.75 -9.96 -6.13
C THR A 242 -8.09 -9.52 -5.53
N ASN A 243 -9.10 -9.23 -6.35
CA ASN A 243 -10.47 -8.91 -5.93
C ASN A 243 -11.41 -10.12 -5.93
N THR A 244 -10.89 -11.35 -6.15
CA THR A 244 -11.63 -12.59 -5.90
C THR A 244 -11.45 -13.02 -4.45
N TRP A 245 -12.42 -13.80 -3.93
CA TRP A 245 -12.30 -14.41 -2.60
C TRP A 245 -11.03 -15.27 -2.47
N ILE A 246 -10.73 -16.08 -3.47
CA ILE A 246 -9.54 -16.94 -3.49
C ILE A 246 -8.27 -16.09 -3.47
N GLY A 247 -8.19 -15.04 -4.28
CA GLY A 247 -7.04 -14.12 -4.29
C GLY A 247 -6.80 -13.46 -2.94
N ILE A 248 -7.87 -13.00 -2.29
CA ILE A 248 -7.79 -12.45 -0.92
C ILE A 248 -7.31 -13.50 0.08
N MET A 249 -7.78 -14.74 -0.01
CA MET A 249 -7.30 -15.82 0.85
C MET A 249 -5.82 -16.09 0.66
N ILE A 250 -5.34 -16.13 -0.57
CA ILE A 250 -3.90 -16.31 -0.89
C ILE A 250 -3.08 -15.14 -0.31
N ILE A 251 -3.52 -13.90 -0.48
CA ILE A 251 -2.85 -12.71 0.05
C ILE A 251 -2.66 -12.84 1.57
N TYR A 252 -3.74 -13.08 2.31
CA TYR A 252 -3.66 -13.15 3.77
C TYR A 252 -2.96 -14.40 4.27
N PHE A 253 -3.04 -15.51 3.54
CA PHE A 253 -2.19 -16.67 3.83
C PHE A 253 -0.70 -16.32 3.70
N LEU A 254 -0.28 -15.67 2.61
CA LEU A 254 1.12 -15.32 2.38
C LEU A 254 1.63 -14.32 3.43
N ILE A 255 0.84 -13.29 3.77
CA ILE A 255 1.19 -12.32 4.82
C ILE A 255 1.52 -13.04 6.14
N HIS A 256 0.63 -13.93 6.58
CA HIS A 256 0.77 -14.60 7.87
C HIS A 256 1.80 -15.73 7.83
N ALA A 257 1.98 -16.38 6.67
CA ALA A 257 3.03 -17.38 6.49
C ALA A 257 4.44 -16.78 6.60
N LEU A 258 4.64 -15.56 6.10
CA LEU A 258 5.89 -14.83 6.27
C LEU A 258 6.12 -14.43 7.73
N TRP A 259 5.08 -13.95 8.42
CA TRP A 259 5.17 -13.62 9.84
C TRP A 259 5.55 -14.80 10.71
N ILE A 260 4.99 -15.99 10.47
CA ILE A 260 5.29 -17.20 11.25
C ILE A 260 6.77 -17.60 11.16
N VAL A 261 7.43 -17.27 10.08
CA VAL A 261 8.88 -17.51 9.89
C VAL A 261 9.75 -16.28 10.22
N GLY A 262 9.20 -15.30 10.90
CA GLY A 262 9.94 -14.13 11.41
C GLY A 262 10.16 -13.01 10.39
N ILE A 263 9.47 -13.05 9.25
CA ILE A 263 9.54 -11.99 8.24
C ILE A 263 8.28 -11.13 8.33
N HIS A 264 8.42 -9.80 8.28
CA HIS A 264 7.28 -8.88 8.31
C HIS A 264 6.45 -8.97 7.02
N GLY A 265 5.57 -9.99 6.95
CA GLY A 265 4.83 -10.33 5.74
C GLY A 265 3.91 -9.22 5.23
N ALA A 266 3.30 -8.46 6.16
CA ALA A 266 2.46 -7.34 5.77
C ALA A 266 3.25 -6.32 4.92
N ASN A 267 4.42 -5.86 5.37
CA ASN A 267 5.20 -4.87 4.62
C ASN A 267 5.57 -5.36 3.22
N ILE A 268 5.94 -6.61 3.06
CA ILE A 268 6.36 -7.16 1.77
C ILE A 268 5.15 -7.27 0.82
N ILE A 269 4.10 -7.96 1.25
CA ILE A 269 2.95 -8.25 0.39
C ILE A 269 2.17 -6.98 0.08
N THR A 270 1.93 -6.10 1.08
CA THR A 270 1.19 -4.85 0.84
C THR A 270 1.93 -3.89 -0.08
N SER A 271 3.27 -3.91 -0.12
CA SER A 271 4.03 -3.10 -1.07
C SER A 271 3.67 -3.38 -2.52
N PHE A 272 3.51 -4.66 -2.87
CA PHE A 272 3.05 -5.05 -4.21
C PHE A 272 1.58 -4.71 -4.45
N LEU A 273 0.75 -4.75 -3.40
CA LEU A 273 -0.67 -4.50 -3.49
C LEU A 273 -1.04 -3.02 -3.47
N THR A 274 -0.17 -2.16 -2.92
CA THR A 274 -0.47 -0.72 -2.75
C THR A 274 -0.99 -0.06 -4.03
N PRO A 275 -0.38 -0.21 -5.23
CA PRO A 275 -0.92 0.37 -6.46
C PRO A 275 -2.33 -0.13 -6.79
N ILE A 276 -2.59 -1.43 -6.58
CA ILE A 276 -3.90 -2.06 -6.85
C ILE A 276 -4.95 -1.54 -5.88
N VAL A 277 -4.61 -1.53 -4.59
CA VAL A 277 -5.50 -1.08 -3.50
C VAL A 277 -5.91 0.38 -3.68
N LEU A 278 -4.97 1.24 -4.10
CA LEU A 278 -5.24 2.66 -4.38
C LEU A 278 -6.06 2.84 -5.66
N ALA A 279 -5.80 2.07 -6.71
CA ALA A 279 -6.59 2.09 -7.94
C ALA A 279 -8.03 1.63 -7.68
N ASN A 280 -8.22 0.54 -6.93
CA ASN A 280 -9.53 0.06 -6.52
C ASN A 280 -10.29 1.07 -5.68
N MET A 281 -9.61 1.74 -4.74
CA MET A 281 -10.19 2.80 -3.91
C MET A 281 -10.68 3.97 -4.76
N ALA A 282 -9.90 4.42 -5.72
CA ALA A 282 -10.29 5.48 -6.64
C ALA A 282 -11.49 5.07 -7.52
N ALA A 283 -11.51 3.83 -8.00
CA ALA A 283 -12.64 3.28 -8.75
C ALA A 283 -13.91 3.16 -7.88
N ASN A 284 -13.77 2.76 -6.60
CA ASN A 284 -14.88 2.72 -5.66
C ASN A 284 -15.47 4.11 -5.42
N ALA A 285 -14.65 5.15 -5.34
CA ALA A 285 -15.12 6.53 -5.25
C ALA A 285 -15.92 6.98 -6.49
N GLN A 286 -15.77 6.29 -7.62
CA GLN A 286 -16.52 6.48 -8.86
C GLN A 286 -17.70 5.51 -9.02
N GLY A 287 -18.01 4.71 -8.00
CA GLY A 287 -19.15 3.80 -7.98
C GLY A 287 -18.84 2.32 -8.26
N ALA A 288 -17.56 1.94 -8.34
CA ALA A 288 -17.20 0.52 -8.40
C ALA A 288 -17.38 -0.17 -7.02
N ASN A 289 -17.32 -1.51 -7.00
CA ASN A 289 -17.45 -2.30 -5.78
C ASN A 289 -16.31 -3.32 -5.68
N TYR A 290 -15.09 -2.82 -5.42
CA TYR A 290 -13.89 -3.62 -5.18
C TYR A 290 -13.63 -3.80 -3.69
N PRO A 291 -13.70 -5.03 -3.14
CA PRO A 291 -13.47 -5.27 -1.71
C PRO A 291 -12.06 -4.89 -1.25
N LEU A 292 -11.02 -5.30 -2.01
CA LEU A 292 -9.63 -5.01 -1.67
C LEU A 292 -9.27 -3.57 -2.09
N ALA A 293 -9.61 -2.61 -1.25
CA ALA A 293 -9.37 -1.18 -1.49
C ALA A 293 -9.02 -0.44 -0.19
N GLY A 294 -8.26 0.64 -0.27
CA GLY A 294 -7.89 1.45 0.89
C GLY A 294 -7.36 0.62 2.07
N GLU A 295 -7.77 0.95 3.28
CA GLU A 295 -7.38 0.22 4.50
C GLU A 295 -8.26 -0.99 4.81
N PHE A 296 -8.66 -1.78 3.81
CA PHE A 296 -9.39 -3.03 4.00
C PHE A 296 -8.68 -3.95 5.01
N ASN A 297 -7.34 -4.04 4.91
CA ASN A 297 -6.51 -4.85 5.79
C ASN A 297 -6.69 -4.49 7.26
N ASN A 298 -6.38 -3.25 7.64
CA ASN A 298 -6.35 -2.85 9.05
C ASN A 298 -7.74 -2.53 9.61
N SER A 299 -8.72 -2.29 8.74
CA SER A 299 -10.10 -2.02 9.14
C SER A 299 -10.88 -3.29 9.47
N TYR A 300 -10.62 -4.40 8.76
CA TYR A 300 -11.43 -5.62 8.89
C TYR A 300 -10.62 -6.87 9.21
N VAL A 301 -9.41 -7.00 8.66
CA VAL A 301 -8.71 -8.29 8.64
C VAL A 301 -7.71 -8.41 9.76
N THR A 302 -6.85 -7.41 9.92
CA THR A 302 -5.79 -7.41 10.94
C THR A 302 -6.13 -6.47 12.10
N VAL A 303 -7.35 -6.56 12.59
CA VAL A 303 -7.81 -5.74 13.73
C VAL A 303 -7.02 -6.11 14.99
N GLY A 304 -6.31 -5.13 15.53
CA GLY A 304 -5.37 -5.36 16.64
C GLY A 304 -4.00 -5.86 16.17
N GLY A 305 -3.67 -5.72 14.88
CA GLY A 305 -2.43 -6.12 14.25
C GLY A 305 -2.49 -7.46 13.54
N SER A 306 -1.37 -7.88 12.95
CA SER A 306 -1.29 -9.16 12.21
C SER A 306 -1.78 -10.35 13.03
N GLY A 307 -2.62 -11.20 12.43
CA GLY A 307 -3.26 -12.31 13.13
C GLY A 307 -4.62 -11.96 13.77
N ALA A 308 -5.15 -10.75 13.58
CA ALA A 308 -6.42 -10.29 14.17
C ALA A 308 -6.43 -10.42 15.71
N THR A 309 -5.44 -9.84 16.36
CA THR A 309 -5.10 -10.14 17.76
C THR A 309 -5.80 -9.26 18.82
N LEU A 310 -6.67 -8.31 18.45
CA LEU A 310 -7.29 -7.41 19.44
C LEU A 310 -8.04 -8.18 20.55
N GLY A 311 -8.87 -9.16 20.17
CA GLY A 311 -9.60 -9.96 21.16
C GLY A 311 -8.67 -10.85 22.00
N LEU A 312 -7.59 -11.36 21.40
CA LEU A 312 -6.53 -12.07 22.13
C LEU A 312 -5.88 -11.17 23.18
N ILE A 313 -5.49 -9.94 22.80
CA ILE A 313 -4.88 -8.97 23.71
C ILE A 313 -5.81 -8.66 24.89
N ILE A 314 -7.09 -8.41 24.63
CA ILE A 314 -8.10 -8.17 25.67
C ILE A 314 -8.20 -9.38 26.60
N PHE A 315 -8.27 -10.60 26.05
CA PHE A 315 -8.34 -11.81 26.86
C PHE A 315 -7.13 -11.96 27.79
N ILE A 316 -5.91 -11.87 27.25
CA ILE A 316 -4.71 -12.06 28.08
C ILE A 316 -4.50 -10.93 29.09
N ALA A 317 -4.95 -9.70 28.80
CA ALA A 317 -4.86 -8.58 29.72
C ALA A 317 -5.76 -8.74 30.97
N PHE A 318 -6.97 -9.32 30.81
CA PHE A 318 -7.98 -9.33 31.85
C PHE A 318 -8.42 -10.73 32.32
N MET A 319 -8.24 -11.77 31.51
CA MET A 319 -8.80 -13.11 31.76
C MET A 319 -7.76 -14.23 31.84
N ALA A 320 -6.50 -14.00 31.42
CA ALA A 320 -5.44 -15.00 31.53
C ALA A 320 -5.17 -15.36 33.00
N LYS A 321 -4.70 -16.59 33.23
CA LYS A 321 -4.30 -17.09 34.55
C LYS A 321 -2.80 -16.97 34.77
N SER A 322 -1.99 -17.20 33.72
CA SER A 322 -0.54 -17.02 33.71
C SER A 322 -0.17 -15.56 33.96
N ASP A 323 0.73 -15.30 34.87
CA ASP A 323 1.18 -13.96 35.18
C ASP A 323 2.01 -13.35 34.05
N GLN A 324 2.76 -14.17 33.32
CA GLN A 324 3.47 -13.75 32.11
C GLN A 324 2.51 -13.16 31.08
N LEU A 325 1.41 -13.87 30.77
CA LEU A 325 0.42 -13.39 29.78
C LEU A 325 -0.32 -12.15 30.26
N LYS A 326 -0.65 -12.04 31.57
CA LYS A 326 -1.28 -10.82 32.12
C LYS A 326 -0.42 -9.59 31.93
N VAL A 327 0.87 -9.69 32.26
CA VAL A 327 1.82 -8.57 32.11
C VAL A 327 1.93 -8.17 30.64
N LEU A 328 2.12 -9.16 29.76
CA LEU A 328 2.20 -8.95 28.32
C LEU A 328 0.91 -8.32 27.76
N GLY A 329 -0.25 -8.83 28.15
CA GLY A 329 -1.54 -8.31 27.70
C GLY A 329 -1.75 -6.84 28.09
N LYS A 330 -1.47 -6.50 29.35
CA LYS A 330 -1.58 -5.12 29.84
C LYS A 330 -0.64 -4.17 29.09
N ALA A 331 0.60 -4.59 28.84
CA ALA A 331 1.57 -3.80 28.07
C ALA A 331 1.17 -3.61 26.61
N SER A 332 0.43 -4.59 26.04
CA SER A 332 0.05 -4.60 24.62
C SER A 332 -1.32 -3.96 24.36
N LEU A 333 -2.10 -3.62 25.41
CA LEU A 333 -3.50 -3.18 25.25
C LEU A 333 -3.60 -1.89 24.43
N VAL A 334 -2.83 -0.87 24.83
CA VAL A 334 -2.84 0.42 24.12
C VAL A 334 -2.31 0.29 22.68
N PRO A 335 -1.12 -0.29 22.45
CA PRO A 335 -0.67 -0.55 21.08
C PRO A 335 -1.69 -1.34 20.24
N GLY A 336 -2.29 -2.38 20.80
CA GLY A 336 -3.25 -3.24 20.10
C GLY A 336 -4.51 -2.53 19.62
N ILE A 337 -5.01 -1.52 20.36
CA ILE A 337 -6.12 -0.67 19.90
C ILE A 337 -5.76 0.07 18.61
N PHE A 338 -4.48 0.39 18.41
CA PHE A 338 -3.95 1.07 17.24
C PHE A 338 -3.32 0.10 16.22
N ASN A 339 -3.71 -1.18 16.22
CA ASN A 339 -3.25 -2.23 15.31
C ASN A 339 -1.74 -2.55 15.40
N ILE A 340 -1.09 -2.22 16.53
CA ILE A 340 0.32 -2.51 16.81
C ILE A 340 0.40 -3.70 17.74
N ASN A 341 0.91 -4.84 17.28
CA ASN A 341 0.93 -6.09 18.05
C ASN A 341 2.28 -6.81 18.10
N GLU A 342 3.35 -6.14 17.73
CA GLU A 342 4.70 -6.68 17.84
C GLU A 342 5.02 -7.19 19.25
N PRO A 343 4.60 -6.52 20.34
CA PRO A 343 4.80 -7.06 21.68
C PRO A 343 4.16 -8.44 21.87
N ILE A 344 2.99 -8.69 21.26
CA ILE A 344 2.30 -9.99 21.31
C ILE A 344 3.00 -11.02 20.43
N ILE A 345 3.35 -10.64 19.19
CA ILE A 345 3.98 -11.55 18.23
C ILE A 345 5.30 -12.11 18.77
N PHE A 346 6.10 -11.26 19.41
CA PHE A 346 7.40 -11.64 19.95
C PHE A 346 7.35 -12.04 21.43
N GLY A 347 6.51 -11.40 22.24
CA GLY A 347 6.41 -11.69 23.68
C GLY A 347 5.66 -12.98 24.02
N MET A 348 4.71 -13.40 23.16
CA MET A 348 3.97 -14.66 23.29
C MET A 348 4.52 -15.75 22.35
N PRO A 349 5.73 -15.66 21.89
CA PRO A 349 6.37 -16.21 20.70
C PRO A 349 5.41 -16.92 19.74
N ILE A 350 4.61 -16.12 19.01
CA ILE A 350 3.74 -16.64 17.93
C ILE A 350 4.61 -17.13 16.76
N VAL A 351 5.69 -16.43 16.51
CA VAL A 351 6.72 -16.81 15.52
C VAL A 351 7.31 -18.16 15.90
N TYR A 352 7.37 -19.08 14.94
CA TYR A 352 7.82 -20.47 15.11
C TYR A 352 7.01 -21.31 16.10
N ASN A 353 5.82 -20.90 16.51
CA ASN A 353 4.97 -21.64 17.43
C ASN A 353 3.85 -22.39 16.70
N PRO A 354 3.88 -23.75 16.63
CA PRO A 354 2.89 -24.52 15.88
C PRO A 354 1.47 -24.40 16.45
N TYR A 355 1.32 -24.22 17.77
CA TYR A 355 0.02 -24.13 18.41
C TYR A 355 -0.68 -22.80 18.14
N LEU A 356 0.08 -21.72 18.11
CA LEU A 356 -0.42 -20.37 17.87
C LEU A 356 -0.47 -20.00 16.38
N ALA A 357 0.22 -20.75 15.52
CA ALA A 357 0.18 -20.55 14.08
C ALA A 357 -1.22 -20.78 13.51
N VAL A 358 -1.96 -21.77 14.01
CA VAL A 358 -3.30 -22.10 13.48
C VAL A 358 -4.27 -20.92 13.61
N PRO A 359 -4.54 -20.36 14.81
CA PRO A 359 -5.40 -19.19 14.92
C PRO A 359 -4.83 -17.96 14.25
N PHE A 360 -3.48 -17.80 14.19
CA PHE A 360 -2.82 -16.69 13.52
C PHE A 360 -3.09 -16.65 12.01
N PHE A 361 -3.31 -17.80 11.36
CA PHE A 361 -3.78 -17.89 9.98
C PHE A 361 -5.31 -17.77 9.88
N LEU A 362 -6.03 -18.54 10.69
CA LEU A 362 -7.47 -18.69 10.52
C LEU A 362 -8.24 -17.42 10.85
N ALA A 363 -7.85 -16.69 11.91
CA ALA A 363 -8.58 -15.50 12.34
C ALA A 363 -8.61 -14.40 11.26
N PRO A 364 -7.47 -13.96 10.67
CA PRO A 364 -7.51 -12.97 9.61
C PRO A 364 -8.16 -13.49 8.32
N MET A 365 -7.98 -14.77 7.95
CA MET A 365 -8.63 -15.33 6.76
C MET A 365 -10.16 -15.39 6.91
N ALA A 366 -10.67 -15.73 8.10
CA ALA A 366 -12.09 -15.70 8.39
C ALA A 366 -12.65 -14.27 8.37
N SER A 367 -11.95 -13.33 9.00
CA SER A 367 -12.31 -11.90 8.97
C SER A 367 -12.31 -11.33 7.56
N ALA A 368 -11.29 -11.67 6.76
CA ALA A 368 -11.22 -11.27 5.35
C ALA A 368 -12.37 -11.84 4.53
N SER A 369 -12.76 -13.10 4.79
CA SER A 369 -13.91 -13.73 4.12
C SER A 369 -15.22 -13.02 4.48
N LEU A 370 -15.43 -12.75 5.77
CA LEU A 370 -16.63 -12.04 6.25
C LEU A 370 -16.73 -10.65 5.60
N ALA A 371 -15.63 -9.89 5.62
CA ALA A 371 -15.59 -8.55 5.04
C ALA A 371 -15.75 -8.57 3.51
N TYR A 372 -15.09 -9.52 2.84
CA TYR A 372 -15.23 -9.70 1.38
C TYR A 372 -16.68 -9.91 0.97
N PHE A 373 -17.38 -10.86 1.59
CA PHE A 373 -18.76 -11.14 1.23
C PHE A 373 -19.71 -10.02 1.62
N ALA A 374 -19.49 -9.36 2.77
CA ALA A 374 -20.30 -8.21 3.16
C ALA A 374 -20.22 -7.05 2.17
N ILE A 375 -19.03 -6.78 1.63
CA ILE A 375 -18.83 -5.74 0.61
C ILE A 375 -19.35 -6.22 -0.75
N LYS A 376 -19.01 -7.45 -1.16
CA LYS A 376 -19.40 -7.98 -2.47
C LYS A 376 -20.90 -8.10 -2.64
N LEU A 377 -21.63 -8.38 -1.56
CA LEU A 377 -23.09 -8.42 -1.51
C LEU A 377 -23.73 -7.04 -1.26
N GLU A 378 -22.94 -5.96 -1.28
CA GLU A 378 -23.38 -4.58 -1.09
C GLU A 378 -24.09 -4.31 0.26
N ILE A 379 -23.85 -5.17 1.26
CA ILE A 379 -24.34 -4.97 2.64
C ILE A 379 -23.62 -3.77 3.27
N VAL A 380 -22.32 -3.65 2.97
CA VAL A 380 -21.41 -2.60 3.44
C VAL A 380 -20.72 -1.96 2.24
N ARG A 381 -20.58 -0.65 2.27
CA ARG A 381 -19.83 0.08 1.23
C ARG A 381 -18.35 -0.29 1.25
N PRO A 382 -17.70 -0.41 0.07
CA PRO A 382 -16.26 -0.59 0.00
C PRO A 382 -15.52 0.66 0.49
N MET A 383 -14.21 0.55 0.69
CA MET A 383 -13.37 1.70 1.04
C MET A 383 -13.29 2.69 -0.12
N LEU A 384 -13.58 3.96 0.17
CA LEU A 384 -13.56 5.10 -0.74
C LEU A 384 -12.39 6.05 -0.44
N ALA A 385 -11.85 5.97 0.77
CA ALA A 385 -10.84 6.90 1.27
C ALA A 385 -9.74 6.14 2.04
N GLN A 386 -8.51 6.65 1.91
CA GLN A 386 -7.37 6.11 2.64
C GLN A 386 -7.39 6.63 4.07
N MET A 387 -7.33 5.71 5.03
CA MET A 387 -7.23 6.02 6.45
C MET A 387 -5.83 5.70 6.98
N PRO A 388 -5.38 6.32 8.06
CA PRO A 388 -4.18 5.88 8.77
C PRO A 388 -4.36 4.43 9.22
N TRP A 389 -3.36 3.57 8.94
CA TRP A 389 -3.39 2.16 9.33
C TRP A 389 -3.58 1.92 10.85
N PRO A 390 -3.07 2.80 11.77
CA PRO A 390 -3.29 2.63 13.20
C PRO A 390 -4.64 3.18 13.68
N SER A 391 -5.67 3.20 12.84
CA SER A 391 -7.00 3.63 13.25
C SER A 391 -7.64 2.59 14.17
N PRO A 392 -8.27 3.01 15.30
CA PRO A 392 -9.01 2.09 16.17
C PRO A 392 -10.12 1.36 15.44
N VAL A 393 -10.46 0.15 15.93
CA VAL A 393 -11.51 -0.69 15.34
C VAL A 393 -12.83 0.07 15.14
N GLY A 394 -13.41 -0.05 13.96
CA GLY A 394 -14.65 0.60 13.57
C GLY A 394 -14.48 2.03 13.04
N ILE A 395 -13.57 2.83 13.59
CA ILE A 395 -13.37 4.22 13.16
C ILE A 395 -12.78 4.26 11.74
N GLY A 396 -11.70 3.51 11.49
CA GLY A 396 -11.10 3.43 10.16
C GLY A 396 -12.07 2.92 9.11
N ALA A 397 -12.85 1.88 9.44
CA ALA A 397 -13.89 1.33 8.57
C ALA A 397 -15.00 2.34 8.27
N PHE A 398 -15.51 3.02 9.30
CA PHE A 398 -16.56 4.03 9.17
C PHE A 398 -16.15 5.18 8.26
N VAL A 399 -15.02 5.81 8.56
CA VAL A 399 -14.55 6.97 7.79
C VAL A 399 -14.10 6.55 6.41
N GLY A 400 -13.35 5.47 6.28
CA GLY A 400 -12.83 4.96 5.01
C GLY A 400 -13.93 4.54 4.02
N SER A 401 -15.09 4.08 4.50
CA SER A 401 -16.27 3.76 3.67
C SER A 401 -17.16 4.98 3.36
N GLY A 402 -16.72 6.18 3.71
CA GLY A 402 -17.50 7.40 3.52
C GLY A 402 -18.67 7.53 4.50
N GLY A 403 -18.46 7.10 5.75
CA GLY A 403 -19.44 7.22 6.84
C GLY A 403 -20.49 6.12 6.88
N ASP A 404 -20.25 4.95 6.31
CA ASP A 404 -21.16 3.80 6.45
C ASP A 404 -21.02 3.17 7.85
N TRP A 405 -22.05 3.36 8.71
CA TRP A 405 -22.06 2.79 10.04
C TRP A 405 -22.03 1.25 10.03
N LYS A 406 -22.55 0.60 8.97
CA LYS A 406 -22.50 -0.85 8.82
C LYS A 406 -21.06 -1.33 8.68
N ALA A 407 -20.19 -0.52 8.08
CA ALA A 407 -18.74 -0.80 7.99
C ALA A 407 -18.10 -0.85 9.38
N ALA A 408 -18.47 0.08 10.28
CA ALA A 408 -18.00 0.04 11.66
C ALA A 408 -18.47 -1.21 12.42
N VAL A 409 -19.75 -1.59 12.24
CA VAL A 409 -20.30 -2.81 12.82
C VAL A 409 -19.58 -4.04 12.27
N LEU A 410 -19.33 -4.11 10.97
CA LEU A 410 -18.59 -5.19 10.34
C LEU A 410 -17.18 -5.33 10.92
N ALA A 411 -16.47 -4.21 11.15
CA ALA A 411 -15.15 -4.23 11.76
C ALA A 411 -15.16 -4.83 13.18
N VAL A 412 -16.18 -4.50 13.99
CA VAL A 412 -16.39 -5.09 15.32
C VAL A 412 -16.70 -6.58 15.20
N LEU A 413 -17.55 -6.99 14.26
CA LEU A 413 -17.86 -8.41 14.01
C LEU A 413 -16.62 -9.19 13.58
N CYS A 414 -15.75 -8.61 12.75
CA CYS A 414 -14.46 -9.21 12.40
C CYS A 414 -13.56 -9.38 13.64
N ALA A 415 -13.48 -8.39 14.52
CA ALA A 415 -12.72 -8.48 15.77
C ALA A 415 -13.25 -9.58 16.69
N ILE A 416 -14.58 -9.69 16.81
CA ILE A 416 -15.25 -10.75 17.61
C ILE A 416 -14.98 -12.13 16.98
N LEU A 417 -15.08 -12.25 15.66
CA LEU A 417 -14.80 -13.50 14.95
C LEU A 417 -13.35 -13.94 15.18
N GLY A 418 -12.40 -13.00 15.05
CA GLY A 418 -10.99 -13.24 15.36
C GLY A 418 -10.81 -13.73 16.81
N PHE A 419 -11.46 -13.09 17.77
CA PHE A 419 -11.43 -13.51 19.18
C PHE A 419 -11.97 -14.94 19.38
N ILE A 420 -13.11 -15.26 18.79
CA ILE A 420 -13.72 -16.61 18.91
C ILE A 420 -12.74 -17.68 18.39
N ILE A 421 -12.05 -17.40 17.28
CA ILE A 421 -11.07 -18.32 16.71
C ILE A 421 -9.84 -18.46 17.61
N TRP A 422 -9.35 -17.37 18.20
CA TRP A 422 -8.22 -17.39 19.13
C TRP A 422 -8.53 -18.09 20.46
N LEU A 423 -9.77 -18.03 20.94
CA LEU A 423 -10.17 -18.40 22.31
C LEU A 423 -9.75 -19.83 22.72
N PRO A 424 -9.99 -20.91 21.95
CA PRO A 424 -9.59 -22.24 22.36
C PRO A 424 -8.07 -22.40 22.45
N PHE A 425 -7.34 -21.80 21.53
CA PHE A 425 -5.87 -21.90 21.47
C PHE A 425 -5.20 -21.11 22.59
N ILE A 426 -5.70 -19.92 22.89
CA ILE A 426 -5.13 -19.10 23.96
C ILE A 426 -5.43 -19.69 25.34
N LYS A 427 -6.63 -20.25 25.57
CA LYS A 427 -6.93 -20.95 26.83
C LYS A 427 -6.03 -22.16 27.05
N PHE A 428 -5.76 -22.92 26.01
CA PHE A 428 -4.82 -24.04 26.08
C PHE A 428 -3.41 -23.55 26.43
N TYR A 429 -2.94 -22.52 25.73
CA TYR A 429 -1.60 -21.96 25.92
C TYR A 429 -1.44 -21.31 27.30
N ASP A 430 -2.45 -20.59 27.80
CA ASP A 430 -2.51 -20.00 29.13
C ASP A 430 -2.39 -21.05 30.24
N ASN A 431 -3.16 -22.14 30.14
CA ASN A 431 -3.07 -23.23 31.10
C ASN A 431 -1.69 -23.93 31.08
N LYS A 432 -1.08 -24.08 29.91
CA LYS A 432 0.27 -24.65 29.79
C LYS A 432 1.29 -23.78 30.50
N LEU A 433 1.29 -22.46 30.24
CA LEU A 433 2.20 -21.52 30.90
C LEU A 433 1.99 -21.46 32.41
N LEU A 434 0.72 -21.49 32.86
CA LEU A 434 0.41 -21.52 34.29
C LEU A 434 1.02 -22.76 34.97
N THR A 435 0.98 -23.93 34.31
CA THR A 435 1.62 -25.15 34.85
C THR A 435 3.12 -25.00 34.93
N GLU A 436 3.77 -24.48 33.89
CA GLU A 436 5.20 -24.21 33.87
C GLU A 436 5.62 -23.19 34.95
N GLU A 437 4.83 -22.14 35.19
CA GLU A 437 5.05 -21.16 36.28
C GLU A 437 4.97 -21.82 37.65
N GLN A 438 3.99 -22.71 37.87
CA GLN A 438 3.80 -23.42 39.14
C GLN A 438 4.93 -24.44 39.41
N GLU A 439 5.36 -25.19 38.39
CA GLU A 439 6.47 -26.12 38.50
C GLU A 439 7.76 -25.41 38.87
N LYS A 440 8.05 -24.28 38.19
CA LYS A 440 9.24 -23.47 38.47
C LYS A 440 9.23 -22.85 39.87
N ALA A 441 8.06 -22.39 40.32
CA ALA A 441 7.91 -21.88 41.70
C ALA A 441 8.13 -22.99 42.75
N ALA A 442 7.65 -24.20 42.48
CA ALA A 442 7.87 -25.35 43.37
C ALA A 442 9.34 -25.80 43.42
N GLU A 443 10.06 -25.74 42.30
CA GLU A 443 11.51 -26.00 42.26
C GLU A 443 12.31 -24.99 43.10
N LEU A 444 12.05 -23.70 42.89
CA LEU A 444 12.69 -22.63 43.68
C LEU A 444 12.42 -22.74 45.16
N ALA A 445 11.21 -23.13 45.56
CA ALA A 445 10.86 -23.35 46.96
C ALA A 445 11.61 -24.56 47.58
N ARG A 446 11.87 -25.60 46.79
CA ARG A 446 12.67 -26.77 47.22
C ARG A 446 14.14 -26.42 47.37
N GLU A 447 14.73 -25.68 46.41
CA GLU A 447 16.12 -25.24 46.49
C GLU A 447 16.37 -24.27 47.67
N GLY A 448 15.43 -23.32 47.92
CA GLY A 448 15.51 -22.40 49.05
C GLY A 448 15.29 -23.05 50.44
N SER A 449 14.74 -24.28 50.48
CA SER A 449 14.61 -25.04 51.74
C SER A 449 15.82 -25.92 52.07
N VAL A 450 16.77 -26.04 51.15
CA VAL A 450 18.00 -26.85 51.28
C VAL A 450 19.24 -25.98 51.56
N ALA A 451 19.11 -24.65 51.43
CA ALA A 451 20.14 -23.67 51.78
C ALA A 451 19.88 -23.09 53.18
#